data_3f64faa88d2b420cbfc1d65e1a6b45be
#
_entry.id   3f64faa88d2b420cbfc1d65e1a6b45be
#
_cell.length_a   1.000
_cell.length_b   1.000
_cell.length_c   1.000
_cell.angle_alpha   90.00
_cell.angle_beta   90.00
_cell.angle_gamma   90.00
#
_symmetry.space_group_name_H-M   'P 1'
#
loop_
_entity.id
_entity.type
_entity.pdbx_description
1 polymer ?
#
loop_
_entity_poly.entity_id
_entity_poly.type
_entity_poly.pdbx_seq_one_letter_code
_entity_poly.pdbx_strand_id
1 'polypeptide(L)'
;EYVILRSLQEGFADFLLIADTPHLINSTYIQRQYPDRVKVYEASNPDTAAQEGVSLVREGHADVLMKGIINTDNLLRAVLNKEHGLLPPGNVLSHITVAQIPLYNKLLFFSDAAVIPRPQLKHFDAILRYDIDICRRMGIPEPRVALIHCTEKVNEKFPHTLDYVALKEKATAGEYGTMFLDG
;
A
#
# COMPACT_ATOMS: atom_id res chain seq x y z
N GLU A 1 14.69 12.05 0.43
CA GLU A 1 14.69 13.54 0.52
C GLU A 1 13.86 14.20 -0.59
N TYR A 2 14.11 13.86 -1.88
CA TYR A 2 13.44 14.50 -3.02
C TYR A 2 11.91 14.53 -2.89
N VAL A 3 11.28 13.40 -2.59
CA VAL A 3 9.82 13.31 -2.44
C VAL A 3 9.31 14.23 -1.32
N ILE A 4 9.99 14.25 -0.17
CA ILE A 4 9.63 15.09 0.98
C ILE A 4 9.70 16.56 0.59
N LEU A 5 10.84 17.00 0.05
CA LEU A 5 11.03 18.39 -0.35
C LEU A 5 10.05 18.83 -1.42
N ARG A 6 9.77 17.97 -2.41
CA ARG A 6 8.79 18.26 -3.46
C ARG A 6 7.37 18.39 -2.90
N SER A 7 6.97 17.50 -2.00
CA SER A 7 5.67 17.55 -1.33
C SER A 7 5.49 18.83 -0.49
N LEU A 8 6.55 19.24 0.22
CA LEU A 8 6.54 20.48 1.00
C LEU A 8 6.46 21.72 0.10
N GLN A 9 7.21 21.74 -1.00
CA GLN A 9 7.18 22.84 -1.98
C GLN A 9 5.79 22.98 -2.62
N GLU A 10 5.15 21.86 -2.96
CA GLU A 10 3.80 21.86 -3.54
C GLU A 10 2.68 22.01 -2.50
N GLY A 11 3.00 21.93 -1.22
CA GLY A 11 2.08 22.25 -0.15
C GLY A 11 1.04 21.19 0.19
N PHE A 12 1.16 19.96 -0.31
CA PHE A 12 0.11 18.95 -0.12
C PHE A 12 0.30 17.99 1.05
N ALA A 13 1.46 17.95 1.71
CA ALA A 13 1.70 17.08 2.86
C ALA A 13 2.62 17.72 3.89
N ASP A 14 2.37 17.46 5.16
CA ASP A 14 3.27 17.71 6.29
C ASP A 14 3.95 16.40 6.69
N PHE A 15 5.09 16.48 7.38
CA PHE A 15 5.91 15.32 7.66
C PHE A 15 6.29 15.16 9.12
N LEU A 16 6.10 13.95 9.63
CA LEU A 16 6.69 13.45 10.86
C LEU A 16 7.87 12.54 10.47
N LEU A 17 9.08 13.05 10.53
CA LEU A 17 10.28 12.33 10.11
C LEU A 17 10.87 11.58 11.31
N ILE A 18 11.00 10.26 11.18
CA ILE A 18 11.62 9.41 12.19
C ILE A 18 12.99 9.02 11.66
N ALA A 19 14.04 9.42 12.36
CA ALA A 19 15.42 9.24 11.91
C ALA A 19 16.29 8.69 13.03
N ASP A 20 17.20 7.80 12.67
CA ASP A 20 18.31 7.39 13.53
C ASP A 20 19.44 8.44 13.49
N THR A 21 20.38 8.33 14.43
CA THR A 21 21.48 9.30 14.60
C THR A 21 22.21 9.66 13.30
N PRO A 22 22.58 8.72 12.39
CA PRO A 22 23.23 9.05 11.13
C PRO A 22 22.38 9.92 10.18
N HIS A 23 21.06 9.83 10.26
CA HIS A 23 20.13 10.51 9.35
C HIS A 23 19.50 11.78 9.96
N LEU A 24 19.72 12.03 11.24
CA LEU A 24 19.17 13.18 11.97
C LEU A 24 19.59 14.53 11.38
N ILE A 25 20.82 14.65 10.87
CA ILE A 25 21.35 15.89 10.30
C ILE A 25 20.47 16.35 9.13
N ASN A 26 20.16 15.46 8.19
CA ASN A 26 19.36 15.78 7.02
C ASN A 26 17.90 16.07 7.38
N SER A 27 17.33 15.30 8.30
CA SER A 27 15.97 15.51 8.81
C SER A 27 15.83 16.84 9.53
N THR A 28 16.79 17.21 10.37
CA THR A 28 16.84 18.49 11.08
C THR A 28 17.04 19.67 10.11
N TYR A 29 17.80 19.47 9.02
CA TYR A 29 17.96 20.50 7.99
C TYR A 29 16.63 20.81 7.30
N ILE A 30 15.87 19.79 6.93
CA ILE A 30 14.53 19.95 6.32
C ILE A 30 13.58 20.62 7.32
N GLN A 31 13.58 20.20 8.59
CA GLN A 31 12.75 20.82 9.63
C GLN A 31 13.03 22.32 9.80
N ARG A 32 14.30 22.73 9.75
CA ARG A 32 14.67 24.16 9.85
C ARG A 32 14.11 25.00 8.70
N GLN A 33 13.98 24.40 7.50
CA GLN A 33 13.40 25.09 6.34
C GLN A 33 11.86 25.16 6.41
N TYR A 34 11.22 24.17 7.06
CA TYR A 34 9.77 24.03 7.16
C TYR A 34 9.33 23.77 8.61
N PRO A 35 9.58 24.70 9.57
CA PRO A 35 9.42 24.45 10.99
C PRO A 35 7.97 24.12 11.41
N ASP A 36 6.99 24.68 10.71
CA ASP A 36 5.56 24.47 11.00
C ASP A 36 4.99 23.21 10.35
N ARG A 37 5.73 22.61 9.40
CA ARG A 37 5.26 21.52 8.56
C ARG A 37 6.05 20.22 8.72
N VAL A 38 7.17 20.27 9.42
CA VAL A 38 8.06 19.12 9.63
C VAL A 38 8.40 19.00 11.11
N LYS A 39 8.10 17.82 11.67
CA LYS A 39 8.59 17.42 13.01
C LYS A 39 9.55 16.25 12.85
N VAL A 40 10.60 16.22 13.68
CA VAL A 40 11.60 15.17 13.67
C VAL A 40 11.55 14.42 14.99
N TYR A 41 11.51 13.09 14.89
CA TYR A 41 11.57 12.14 15.99
C TYR A 41 12.87 11.35 15.88
N GLU A 42 13.61 11.26 16.96
CA GLU A 42 14.82 10.46 17.03
C GLU A 42 14.48 9.03 17.41
N ALA A 43 15.03 8.05 16.68
CA ALA A 43 14.90 6.64 16.98
C ALA A 43 16.29 6.01 17.14
N SER A 44 16.46 5.16 18.14
CA SER A 44 17.75 4.54 18.47
C SER A 44 18.16 3.43 17.49
N ASN A 45 17.20 2.84 16.79
CA ASN A 45 17.41 1.74 15.85
C ASN A 45 16.20 1.58 14.90
N PRO A 46 16.32 0.76 13.82
CA PRO A 46 15.24 0.55 12.86
C PRO A 46 13.94 -0.02 13.45
N ASP A 47 14.01 -0.86 14.49
CA ASP A 47 12.80 -1.45 15.08
C ASP A 47 12.03 -0.39 15.87
N THR A 48 12.71 0.46 16.65
CA THR A 48 12.06 1.58 17.34
C THR A 48 11.51 2.61 16.38
N ALA A 49 12.21 2.88 15.28
CA ALA A 49 11.71 3.77 14.22
C ALA A 49 10.41 3.25 13.60
N ALA A 50 10.35 1.94 13.31
CA ALA A 50 9.15 1.32 12.77
C ALA A 50 7.97 1.36 13.76
N GLN A 51 8.22 1.07 15.03
CA GLN A 51 7.22 1.11 16.09
C GLN A 51 6.66 2.52 16.29
N GLU A 52 7.52 3.52 16.34
CA GLU A 52 7.12 4.93 16.45
C GLU A 52 6.25 5.36 15.28
N GLY A 53 6.66 5.03 14.03
CA GLY A 53 5.87 5.34 12.85
C GLY A 53 4.49 4.69 12.85
N VAL A 54 4.40 3.44 13.27
CA VAL A 54 3.14 2.70 13.42
C VAL A 54 2.27 3.34 14.52
N SER A 55 2.85 3.73 15.66
CA SER A 55 2.13 4.38 16.77
C SER A 55 1.52 5.71 16.31
N LEU A 56 2.30 6.56 15.66
CA LEU A 56 1.83 7.86 15.16
C LEU A 56 0.63 7.74 14.22
N VAL A 57 0.62 6.74 13.35
CA VAL A 57 -0.54 6.48 12.47
C VAL A 57 -1.72 5.92 13.27
N ARG A 58 -1.48 4.98 14.16
CA ARG A 58 -2.53 4.35 14.97
C ARG A 58 -3.23 5.34 15.89
N GLU A 59 -2.49 6.32 16.40
CA GLU A 59 -3.00 7.38 17.29
C GLU A 59 -3.66 8.55 16.52
N GLY A 60 -3.63 8.51 15.18
CA GLY A 60 -4.23 9.52 14.33
C GLY A 60 -3.39 10.80 14.19
N HIS A 61 -2.10 10.73 14.51
CA HIS A 61 -1.16 11.84 14.32
C HIS A 61 -0.64 11.93 12.88
N ALA A 62 -0.77 10.84 12.11
CA ALA A 62 -0.43 10.78 10.70
C ALA A 62 -1.43 9.93 9.92
N ASP A 63 -1.72 10.31 8.68
CA ASP A 63 -2.65 9.62 7.79
C ASP A 63 -1.96 8.52 6.96
N VAL A 64 -0.66 8.65 6.72
CA VAL A 64 0.11 7.79 5.85
C VAL A 64 1.44 7.43 6.48
N LEU A 65 1.77 6.14 6.50
CA LEU A 65 3.09 5.64 6.89
C LEU A 65 3.93 5.41 5.64
N MET A 66 4.99 6.22 5.48
CA MET A 66 5.90 6.12 4.34
C MET A 66 7.24 5.52 4.77
N LYS A 67 7.66 4.46 4.07
CA LYS A 67 8.98 3.83 4.27
C LYS A 67 10.08 4.63 3.56
N GLY A 68 11.15 4.93 4.29
CA GLY A 68 12.41 5.42 3.75
C GLY A 68 13.47 4.31 3.60
N ILE A 69 14.61 4.49 4.24
CA ILE A 69 15.76 3.56 4.15
C ILE A 69 15.57 2.28 4.96
N ILE A 70 14.68 2.28 5.95
CA ILE A 70 14.43 1.13 6.81
C ILE A 70 14.14 -0.15 6.02
N ASN A 71 14.61 -1.31 6.49
CA ASN A 71 14.29 -2.60 5.88
C ASN A 71 12.79 -2.89 5.93
N THR A 72 12.28 -3.49 4.87
CA THR A 72 10.86 -3.84 4.77
C THR A 72 10.42 -4.79 5.87
N ASP A 73 11.27 -5.73 6.29
CA ASP A 73 10.96 -6.70 7.37
C ASP A 73 10.71 -6.02 8.71
N ASN A 74 11.51 -4.99 9.07
CA ASN A 74 11.30 -4.23 10.31
C ASN A 74 9.94 -3.53 10.30
N LEU A 75 9.62 -2.85 9.19
CA LEU A 75 8.35 -2.16 9.03
C LEU A 75 7.17 -3.13 9.04
N LEU A 76 7.23 -4.21 8.25
CA LEU A 76 6.14 -5.19 8.20
C LEU A 76 5.91 -5.86 9.56
N ARG A 77 6.96 -6.15 10.31
CA ARG A 77 6.83 -6.70 11.67
C ARG A 77 6.07 -5.75 12.60
N ALA A 78 6.34 -4.45 12.52
CA ALA A 78 5.62 -3.45 13.30
C ALA A 78 4.16 -3.30 12.84
N VAL A 79 3.92 -3.20 11.53
CA VAL A 79 2.57 -3.09 10.93
C VAL A 79 1.69 -4.31 11.25
N LEU A 80 2.26 -5.51 11.22
CA LEU A 80 1.56 -6.79 11.46
C LEU A 80 1.48 -7.17 12.94
N ASN A 81 2.01 -6.37 13.85
CA ASN A 81 1.91 -6.64 15.28
C ASN A 81 0.44 -6.73 15.70
N LYS A 82 0.07 -7.80 16.43
CA LYS A 82 -1.33 -8.08 16.78
C LYS A 82 -1.93 -7.11 17.79
N GLU A 83 -1.09 -6.52 18.64
CA GLU A 83 -1.52 -5.63 19.73
C GLU A 83 -1.40 -4.15 19.33
N HIS A 84 -0.30 -3.81 18.65
CA HIS A 84 0.09 -2.43 18.38
C HIS A 84 0.21 -2.09 16.89
N GLY A 85 -0.06 -3.04 16.00
CA GLY A 85 0.05 -2.84 14.55
C GLY A 85 -1.13 -2.10 13.94
N LEU A 86 -1.09 -2.00 12.61
CA LEU A 86 -2.10 -1.29 11.81
C LEU A 86 -3.09 -2.23 11.11
N LEU A 87 -2.79 -3.53 11.01
CA LEU A 87 -3.66 -4.48 10.34
C LEU A 87 -4.78 -4.95 11.28
N PRO A 88 -6.06 -4.63 11.01
CA PRO A 88 -7.16 -5.13 11.82
C PRO A 88 -7.25 -6.67 11.78
N PRO A 89 -7.71 -7.31 12.86
CA PRO A 89 -7.89 -8.76 12.89
C PRO A 89 -8.77 -9.27 11.76
N GLY A 90 -8.34 -10.34 11.11
CA GLY A 90 -9.07 -10.96 9.99
C GLY A 90 -8.84 -10.32 8.63
N ASN A 91 -8.21 -9.16 8.56
CA ASN A 91 -7.89 -8.50 7.30
C ASN A 91 -6.62 -9.08 6.66
N VAL A 92 -6.46 -8.83 5.37
CA VAL A 92 -5.33 -9.25 4.55
C VAL A 92 -4.45 -8.05 4.27
N LEU A 93 -3.14 -8.19 4.46
CA LEU A 93 -2.18 -7.23 3.93
C LEU A 93 -1.86 -7.59 2.49
N SER A 94 -1.96 -6.62 1.60
CA SER A 94 -1.61 -6.75 0.19
C SER A 94 -0.79 -5.57 -0.30
N HIS A 95 -0.19 -5.73 -1.48
CA HIS A 95 0.62 -4.71 -2.12
C HIS A 95 -0.01 -4.29 -3.44
N ILE A 96 -0.19 -2.97 -3.62
CA ILE A 96 -0.64 -2.37 -4.87
C ILE A 96 0.48 -1.50 -5.43
N THR A 97 0.83 -1.71 -6.68
CA THR A 97 1.71 -0.81 -7.42
C THR A 97 0.87 0.06 -8.34
N VAL A 98 1.14 1.36 -8.30
CA VAL A 98 0.59 2.33 -9.26
C VAL A 98 1.75 2.83 -10.12
N ALA A 99 1.72 2.54 -11.41
CA ALA A 99 2.81 2.83 -12.33
C ALA A 99 2.36 3.75 -13.47
N GLN A 100 3.20 4.73 -13.78
CA GLN A 100 3.13 5.47 -15.03
C GLN A 100 4.14 4.89 -16.00
N ILE A 101 3.67 4.36 -17.13
CA ILE A 101 4.50 3.69 -18.12
C ILE A 101 4.64 4.61 -19.34
N PRO A 102 5.87 4.82 -19.87
CA PRO A 102 6.06 5.53 -21.12
C PRO A 102 5.21 4.92 -22.24
N LEU A 103 4.64 5.77 -23.10
CA LEU A 103 3.76 5.37 -24.21
C LEU A 103 2.40 4.74 -23.80
N TYR A 104 2.06 4.72 -22.54
CA TYR A 104 0.75 4.34 -22.04
C TYR A 104 0.11 5.52 -21.33
N ASN A 105 -1.00 6.02 -21.84
CA ASN A 105 -1.59 7.29 -21.42
C ASN A 105 -2.46 7.21 -20.15
N LYS A 106 -2.38 6.10 -19.41
CA LYS A 106 -3.13 5.86 -18.18
C LYS A 106 -2.20 5.34 -17.10
N LEU A 107 -2.61 5.48 -15.85
CA LEU A 107 -1.95 4.76 -14.76
C LEU A 107 -2.30 3.27 -14.83
N LEU A 108 -1.30 2.44 -14.61
CA LEU A 108 -1.46 1.00 -14.46
C LEU A 108 -1.41 0.66 -12.97
N PHE A 109 -2.43 -0.05 -12.51
CA PHE A 109 -2.49 -0.61 -11.16
C PHE A 109 -2.26 -2.12 -11.26
N PHE A 110 -1.45 -2.69 -10.40
CA PHE A 110 -1.29 -4.15 -10.34
C PHE A 110 -0.98 -4.63 -8.92
N SER A 111 -1.52 -5.79 -8.58
CA SER A 111 -1.47 -6.49 -7.29
C SER A 111 -1.48 -8.00 -7.49
N ASP A 112 -1.03 -8.78 -6.57
CA ASP A 112 -0.06 -8.56 -5.51
C ASP A 112 1.30 -9.06 -5.98
N ALA A 113 2.28 -8.18 -6.04
CA ALA A 113 3.59 -8.55 -6.58
C ALA A 113 4.65 -8.82 -5.49
N ALA A 114 4.31 -8.62 -4.18
CA ALA A 114 5.36 -8.54 -3.18
C ALA A 114 5.03 -9.16 -1.80
N VAL A 115 3.77 -9.36 -1.44
CA VAL A 115 3.38 -9.71 -0.07
C VAL A 115 2.80 -11.10 0.07
N ILE A 116 1.97 -11.55 -0.89
CA ILE A 116 1.26 -12.84 -0.79
C ILE A 116 1.80 -13.82 -1.82
N PRO A 117 2.75 -14.71 -1.45
CA PRO A 117 3.38 -15.60 -2.44
C PRO A 117 2.47 -16.73 -2.92
N ARG A 118 1.47 -17.11 -2.13
CA ARG A 118 0.51 -18.18 -2.47
C ARG A 118 -0.90 -17.74 -2.09
N PRO A 119 -1.53 -16.89 -2.90
CA PRO A 119 -2.87 -16.41 -2.64
C PRO A 119 -3.89 -17.55 -2.74
N GLN A 120 -4.97 -17.43 -2.00
CA GLN A 120 -6.16 -18.27 -2.03
C GLN A 120 -7.35 -17.39 -2.37
N LEU A 121 -8.52 -17.92 -2.65
CA LEU A 121 -9.73 -17.17 -3.01
C LEU A 121 -9.98 -15.97 -2.08
N LYS A 122 -9.86 -16.16 -0.76
CA LYS A 122 -10.03 -15.06 0.21
C LYS A 122 -9.02 -13.90 0.04
N HIS A 123 -7.80 -14.24 -0.41
CA HIS A 123 -6.77 -13.25 -0.65
C HIS A 123 -7.05 -12.50 -1.96
N PHE A 124 -7.42 -13.22 -3.02
CA PHE A 124 -7.82 -12.60 -4.28
C PHE A 124 -9.05 -11.68 -4.11
N ASP A 125 -10.05 -12.10 -3.33
CA ASP A 125 -11.24 -11.28 -3.02
C ASP A 125 -10.85 -9.98 -2.29
N ALA A 126 -9.96 -10.07 -1.30
CA ALA A 126 -9.47 -8.89 -0.57
C ALA A 126 -8.65 -7.96 -1.47
N ILE A 127 -7.70 -8.51 -2.25
CA ILE A 127 -6.89 -7.78 -3.22
C ILE A 127 -7.79 -7.00 -4.19
N LEU A 128 -8.75 -7.70 -4.80
CA LEU A 128 -9.67 -7.08 -5.76
C LEU A 128 -10.47 -5.92 -5.14
N ARG A 129 -10.96 -6.08 -3.90
CA ARG A 129 -11.65 -5.00 -3.19
C ARG A 129 -10.75 -3.80 -2.93
N TYR A 130 -9.50 -4.04 -2.54
CA TYR A 130 -8.53 -2.97 -2.30
C TYR A 130 -8.18 -2.22 -3.59
N ASP A 131 -7.94 -2.94 -4.69
CA ASP A 131 -7.65 -2.35 -5.99
C ASP A 131 -8.82 -1.48 -6.50
N ILE A 132 -10.04 -1.97 -6.36
CA ILE A 132 -11.24 -1.22 -6.72
C ILE A 132 -11.39 0.04 -5.86
N ASP A 133 -11.19 -0.06 -4.54
CA ASP A 133 -11.29 1.09 -3.63
C ASP A 133 -10.25 2.15 -3.95
N ILE A 134 -9.00 1.78 -4.17
CA ILE A 134 -7.94 2.71 -4.57
C ILE A 134 -8.25 3.36 -5.91
N CYS A 135 -8.69 2.61 -6.92
CA CYS A 135 -9.08 3.16 -8.20
C CYS A 135 -10.19 4.22 -8.06
N ARG A 136 -11.22 3.93 -7.25
CA ARG A 136 -12.32 4.87 -7.00
C ARG A 136 -11.85 6.13 -6.27
N ARG A 137 -11.00 5.99 -5.26
CA ARG A 137 -10.39 7.14 -4.55
C ARG A 137 -9.53 8.00 -5.47
N MET A 138 -8.94 7.41 -6.50
CA MET A 138 -8.19 8.13 -7.55
C MET A 138 -9.05 8.65 -8.69
N GLY A 139 -10.39 8.68 -8.54
CA GLY A 139 -11.31 9.25 -9.51
C GLY A 139 -11.67 8.33 -10.67
N ILE A 140 -11.45 7.01 -10.54
CA ILE A 140 -11.85 5.99 -11.51
C ILE A 140 -13.06 5.23 -10.95
N PRO A 141 -14.29 5.68 -11.24
CA PRO A 141 -15.50 5.12 -10.62
C PRO A 141 -15.81 3.70 -11.10
N GLU A 142 -15.44 3.37 -12.33
CA GLU A 142 -15.66 2.08 -12.97
C GLU A 142 -14.34 1.43 -13.38
N PRO A 143 -13.58 0.84 -12.47
CA PRO A 143 -12.31 0.23 -12.78
C PRO A 143 -12.48 -1.00 -13.69
N ARG A 144 -11.51 -1.18 -14.59
CA ARG A 144 -11.39 -2.37 -15.43
C ARG A 144 -10.25 -3.22 -14.93
N VAL A 145 -10.55 -4.43 -14.51
CA VAL A 145 -9.59 -5.35 -13.89
C VAL A 145 -9.42 -6.58 -14.78
N ALA A 146 -8.18 -7.00 -14.97
CA ALA A 146 -7.82 -8.26 -15.59
C ALA A 146 -7.18 -9.20 -14.55
N LEU A 147 -7.70 -10.41 -14.45
CA LEU A 147 -7.11 -11.48 -13.67
C LEU A 147 -6.04 -12.18 -14.52
N ILE A 148 -4.77 -12.09 -14.12
CA ILE A 148 -3.64 -12.55 -14.93
C ILE A 148 -3.16 -13.91 -14.44
N HIS A 149 -3.06 -14.86 -15.37
CA HIS A 149 -2.49 -16.18 -15.14
C HIS A 149 -1.67 -16.63 -16.37
N CYS A 150 -0.88 -17.69 -16.23
CA CYS A 150 -0.09 -18.27 -17.33
C CYS A 150 -0.95 -19.04 -18.36
N THR A 151 -2.24 -19.21 -18.11
CA THR A 151 -3.21 -19.85 -19.03
C THR A 151 -4.53 -19.09 -19.01
N GLU A 152 -5.16 -18.99 -20.17
CA GLU A 152 -6.49 -18.40 -20.34
C GLU A 152 -7.63 -19.39 -20.09
N LYS A 153 -7.29 -20.70 -19.92
CA LYS A 153 -8.28 -21.75 -19.72
C LYS A 153 -8.39 -22.14 -18.25
N VAL A 154 -9.62 -22.25 -17.77
CA VAL A 154 -9.91 -22.85 -16.48
C VAL A 154 -9.41 -24.30 -16.45
N ASN A 155 -8.59 -24.63 -15.46
CA ASN A 155 -7.95 -25.93 -15.37
C ASN A 155 -7.68 -26.29 -13.90
N GLU A 156 -8.17 -27.46 -13.46
CA GLU A 156 -7.98 -27.95 -12.09
C GLU A 156 -6.51 -28.11 -11.68
N LYS A 157 -5.59 -28.28 -12.66
CA LYS A 157 -4.15 -28.30 -12.39
C LYS A 157 -3.60 -26.93 -11.95
N PHE A 158 -4.37 -25.87 -12.20
CA PHE A 158 -4.08 -24.50 -11.81
C PHE A 158 -5.20 -23.96 -10.91
N PRO A 159 -5.20 -24.23 -9.60
CA PRO A 159 -6.30 -23.89 -8.69
C PRO A 159 -6.73 -22.43 -8.75
N HIS A 160 -5.79 -21.49 -9.00
CA HIS A 160 -6.11 -20.07 -9.11
C HIS A 160 -7.11 -19.77 -10.25
N THR A 161 -7.15 -20.59 -11.31
CA THR A 161 -8.14 -20.40 -12.38
C THR A 161 -9.56 -20.69 -11.89
N LEU A 162 -9.74 -21.60 -10.94
CA LEU A 162 -11.02 -21.84 -10.28
C LEU A 162 -11.40 -20.68 -9.35
N ASP A 163 -10.42 -20.13 -8.61
CA ASP A 163 -10.63 -18.94 -7.78
C ASP A 163 -11.09 -17.75 -8.64
N TYR A 164 -10.54 -17.61 -9.85
CA TYR A 164 -10.92 -16.55 -10.79
C TYR A 164 -12.36 -16.69 -11.30
N VAL A 165 -12.84 -17.93 -11.53
CA VAL A 165 -14.25 -18.17 -11.83
C VAL A 165 -15.14 -17.67 -10.70
N ALA A 166 -14.81 -18.04 -9.45
CA ALA A 166 -15.57 -17.59 -8.30
C ALA A 166 -15.58 -16.06 -8.14
N LEU A 167 -14.47 -15.37 -8.43
CA LEU A 167 -14.43 -13.89 -8.44
C LEU A 167 -15.31 -13.30 -9.54
N LYS A 168 -15.34 -13.90 -10.74
CA LYS A 168 -16.21 -13.44 -11.85
C LYS A 168 -17.69 -13.63 -11.51
N GLU A 169 -18.06 -14.72 -10.83
CA GLU A 169 -19.41 -14.96 -10.33
C GLU A 169 -19.82 -13.87 -9.33
N LYS A 170 -18.97 -13.54 -8.36
CA LYS A 170 -19.18 -12.45 -7.40
C LYS A 170 -19.32 -11.10 -8.09
N ALA A 171 -18.49 -10.82 -9.09
CA ALA A 171 -18.57 -9.58 -9.87
C ALA A 171 -19.90 -9.48 -10.61
N THR A 172 -20.35 -10.58 -11.23
CA THR A 172 -21.65 -10.67 -11.90
C THR A 172 -22.82 -10.47 -10.95
N ALA A 173 -22.69 -10.98 -9.71
CA ALA A 173 -23.65 -10.77 -8.63
C ALA A 173 -23.64 -9.33 -8.06
N GLY A 174 -22.71 -8.48 -8.49
CA GLY A 174 -22.61 -7.08 -8.06
C GLY A 174 -21.89 -6.87 -6.73
N GLU A 175 -21.23 -7.89 -6.17
CA GLU A 175 -20.58 -7.79 -4.86
C GLU A 175 -19.46 -6.75 -4.79
N TYR A 176 -18.91 -6.33 -5.92
CA TYR A 176 -17.85 -5.32 -6.03
C TYR A 176 -18.35 -3.95 -6.50
N GLY A 177 -19.68 -3.81 -6.71
CA GLY A 177 -20.27 -2.62 -7.33
C GLY A 177 -19.92 -2.48 -8.81
N THR A 178 -20.03 -1.28 -9.37
CA THR A 178 -19.79 -1.05 -10.79
C THR A 178 -18.33 -1.22 -11.15
N MET A 179 -18.00 -2.24 -11.92
CA MET A 179 -16.65 -2.53 -12.42
C MET A 179 -16.73 -3.52 -13.58
N PHE A 180 -15.64 -3.65 -14.32
CA PHE A 180 -15.49 -4.69 -15.35
C PHE A 180 -14.37 -5.64 -14.91
N LEU A 181 -14.65 -6.94 -14.87
CA LEU A 181 -13.70 -7.99 -14.53
C LEU A 181 -13.58 -9.00 -15.67
N ASP A 182 -12.34 -9.22 -16.11
CA ASP A 182 -12.00 -10.22 -17.11
C ASP A 182 -10.72 -10.98 -16.75
N GLY A 183 -10.47 -12.13 -17.44
CA GLY A 183 -9.32 -13.02 -17.21
C GLY A 183 -9.66 -14.48 -17.25
#